data_5c4e49fb2145ada8c71cffc6002ae826
#
_entry.id   5c4e49fb2145ada8c71cffc6002ae826
#
_cell.length_a   1.000
_cell.length_b   1.000
_cell.length_c   1.000
_cell.angle_alpha   90.00
_cell.angle_beta   90.00
_cell.angle_gamma   90.00
#
_symmetry.space_group_name_H-M   'P 1'
#
loop_
_entity.id
_entity.type
_entity.pdbx_description
1 polymer ?
#
loop_
_entity_poly.entity_id
_entity_poly.type
_entity_poly.pdbx_seq_one_letter_code
_entity_poly.pdbx_strand_id
1 'polypeptide(L)'
;SGIIFVGDSRTYFMQKTLLREYGKDAVAKVSFVCKTGEGLSWFETAGERVMRSEIARLQSDSDKPVAVIFNLGVNDLSSHNSGNGVDYKGEANAYLARMNTLAEELESDCRLFYMSVNPVNTAMKPTRKEAQLRYFNDRLQSRLNKRFQWIDTYKYLMKNGYSTYNEFK
;
A
#
# COMPACT_ATOMS: atom_id res chain seq x y z
N SER A 1 -19.06 -0.32 9.31
CA SER A 1 -18.06 -0.70 8.28
C SER A 1 -16.68 -0.40 8.79
N GLY A 2 -15.77 -1.32 8.59
CA GLY A 2 -14.36 -1.16 8.96
C GLY A 2 -13.50 -0.81 7.76
N ILE A 3 -12.40 -0.11 8.00
CA ILE A 3 -11.37 0.20 7.01
C ILE A 3 -10.04 -0.32 7.55
N ILE A 4 -9.33 -1.07 6.73
CA ILE A 4 -7.99 -1.57 7.03
C ILE A 4 -7.03 -1.01 5.99
N PHE A 5 -6.00 -0.28 6.42
CA PHE A 5 -4.86 0.05 5.58
C PHE A 5 -3.75 -0.96 5.81
N VAL A 6 -3.24 -1.54 4.72
CA VAL A 6 -2.10 -2.46 4.73
C VAL A 6 -0.94 -1.81 3.99
N GLY A 7 0.18 -1.54 4.67
CA GLY A 7 1.23 -0.80 4.00
C GLY A 7 2.57 -0.72 4.73
N ASP A 8 3.41 0.15 4.20
CA ASP A 8 4.76 0.44 4.67
C ASP A 8 4.83 1.72 5.53
N SER A 9 5.98 2.38 5.54
CA SER A 9 6.18 3.63 6.28
C SER A 9 5.19 4.74 5.89
N ARG A 10 4.71 4.79 4.66
CA ARG A 10 3.73 5.79 4.21
C ARG A 10 2.41 5.62 4.95
N THR A 11 1.96 4.38 5.11
CA THR A 11 0.78 4.04 5.91
C THR A 11 0.99 4.34 7.39
N TYR A 12 2.16 4.01 7.93
CA TYR A 12 2.53 4.34 9.30
C TYR A 12 2.48 5.85 9.57
N PHE A 13 3.09 6.66 8.70
CA PHE A 13 3.08 8.11 8.86
C PHE A 13 1.70 8.73 8.60
N MET A 14 0.90 8.14 7.71
CA MET A 14 -0.50 8.53 7.54
C MET A 14 -1.28 8.37 8.85
N GLN A 15 -1.12 7.24 9.55
CA GLN A 15 -1.72 7.04 10.87
C GLN A 15 -1.30 8.12 11.87
N LYS A 16 -0.01 8.46 11.91
CA LYS A 16 0.51 9.51 12.79
C LYS A 16 -0.07 10.88 12.45
N THR A 17 -0.19 11.19 11.17
CA THR A 17 -0.77 12.44 10.69
C THR A 17 -2.26 12.53 11.03
N LEU A 18 -3.03 11.47 10.79
CA LEU A 18 -4.45 11.44 11.16
C LEU A 18 -4.64 11.63 12.67
N LEU A 19 -3.82 10.97 13.49
CA LEU A 19 -3.87 11.13 14.94
C LEU A 19 -3.58 12.58 15.36
N ARG A 20 -2.58 13.22 14.77
CA ARG A 20 -2.18 14.59 15.09
C ARG A 20 -3.22 15.61 14.68
N GLU A 21 -3.73 15.49 13.43
CA GLU A 21 -4.62 16.51 12.83
C GLU A 21 -6.09 16.33 13.21
N TYR A 22 -6.54 15.09 13.42
CA TYR A 22 -7.96 14.77 13.59
C TYR A 22 -8.28 14.04 14.90
N GLY A 23 -7.27 13.74 15.72
CA GLY A 23 -7.42 13.15 17.05
C GLY A 23 -7.70 11.64 17.05
N LYS A 24 -7.87 11.11 18.27
CA LYS A 24 -7.99 9.67 18.52
C LYS A 24 -9.24 9.04 17.89
N ASP A 25 -10.34 9.77 17.84
CA ASP A 25 -11.63 9.24 17.33
C ASP A 25 -11.58 8.97 15.82
N ALA A 26 -10.82 9.76 15.06
CA ALA A 26 -10.61 9.54 13.64
C ALA A 26 -9.81 8.26 13.38
N VAL A 27 -8.79 8.00 14.20
CA VAL A 27 -7.92 6.82 14.07
C VAL A 27 -8.61 5.56 14.58
N ALA A 28 -9.46 5.66 15.61
CA ALA A 28 -10.16 4.52 16.21
C ALA A 28 -11.09 3.77 15.22
N LYS A 29 -11.50 4.43 14.13
CA LYS A 29 -12.38 3.85 13.09
C LYS A 29 -11.63 3.12 11.98
N VAL A 30 -10.30 3.14 12.03
CA VAL A 30 -9.43 2.61 10.97
C VAL A 30 -8.37 1.71 11.60
N SER A 31 -8.19 0.52 11.01
CA SER A 31 -7.10 -0.39 11.38
C SER A 31 -5.89 -0.14 10.48
N PHE A 32 -4.70 -0.16 11.06
CA PHE A 32 -3.44 0.01 10.35
C PHE A 32 -2.57 -1.22 10.54
N VAL A 33 -2.38 -1.97 9.46
CA VAL A 33 -1.48 -3.13 9.38
C VAL A 33 -0.26 -2.69 8.59
N CYS A 34 0.74 -2.18 9.28
CA CYS A 34 1.87 -1.56 8.59
C CYS A 34 3.18 -1.75 9.33
N LYS A 35 4.26 -1.75 8.57
CA LYS A 35 5.63 -1.81 9.08
C LYS A 35 6.57 -0.97 8.21
N THR A 36 7.35 -0.12 8.85
CA THR A 36 8.29 0.78 8.16
C THR A 36 9.41 0.00 7.48
N GLY A 37 9.77 0.41 6.26
CA GLY A 37 10.88 -0.19 5.49
C GLY A 37 10.57 -1.53 4.83
N GLU A 38 9.34 -2.02 4.96
CA GLU A 38 8.96 -3.35 4.50
C GLU A 38 8.18 -3.34 3.17
N GLY A 39 8.02 -4.52 2.60
CA GLY A 39 7.33 -4.76 1.32
C GLY A 39 6.61 -6.09 1.30
N LEU A 40 6.62 -6.73 0.12
CA LEU A 40 5.85 -7.96 -0.11
C LEU A 40 6.27 -9.12 0.81
N SER A 41 7.56 -9.31 1.01
CA SER A 41 8.08 -10.41 1.87
C SER A 41 7.55 -10.32 3.30
N TRP A 42 7.56 -9.12 3.90
CA TRP A 42 6.94 -8.92 5.20
C TRP A 42 5.44 -9.20 5.16
N PHE A 43 4.75 -8.73 4.12
CA PHE A 43 3.31 -8.98 4.00
C PHE A 43 3.01 -10.47 4.01
N GLU A 44 3.72 -11.26 3.21
CA GLU A 44 3.53 -12.71 3.10
C GLU A 44 3.88 -13.47 4.38
N THR A 45 4.89 -13.02 5.12
CA THR A 45 5.38 -13.73 6.33
C THR A 45 4.68 -13.32 7.62
N ALA A 46 4.15 -12.12 7.70
CA ALA A 46 3.55 -11.57 8.91
C ALA A 46 2.30 -10.70 8.67
N GLY A 47 2.36 -9.75 7.75
CA GLY A 47 1.31 -8.73 7.57
C GLY A 47 -0.03 -9.31 7.18
N GLU A 48 -0.06 -10.32 6.32
CA GLU A 48 -1.29 -10.98 5.89
C GLU A 48 -2.05 -11.63 7.04
N ARG A 49 -1.37 -12.30 7.93
CA ARG A 49 -2.00 -12.92 9.11
C ARG A 49 -2.67 -11.87 9.99
N VAL A 50 -2.01 -10.73 10.21
CA VAL A 50 -2.57 -9.63 10.99
C VAL A 50 -3.77 -9.01 10.27
N MET A 51 -3.68 -8.78 8.97
CA MET A 51 -4.78 -8.30 8.14
C MET A 51 -6.01 -9.21 8.24
N ARG A 52 -5.82 -10.53 8.08
CA ARG A 52 -6.92 -11.50 8.17
C ARG A 52 -7.57 -11.52 9.55
N SER A 53 -6.79 -11.40 10.63
CA SER A 53 -7.32 -11.26 11.98
C SER A 53 -8.15 -10.00 12.16
N GLU A 54 -7.72 -8.87 11.59
CA GLU A 54 -8.48 -7.62 11.62
C GLU A 54 -9.76 -7.69 10.79
N ILE A 55 -9.74 -8.33 9.63
CA ILE A 55 -10.95 -8.59 8.85
C ILE A 55 -11.96 -9.37 9.69
N ALA A 56 -11.55 -10.49 10.27
CA ALA A 56 -12.42 -11.33 11.10
C ALA A 56 -12.99 -10.57 12.30
N ARG A 57 -12.17 -9.76 12.97
CA ARG A 57 -12.62 -8.91 14.07
C ARG A 57 -13.69 -7.91 13.64
N LEU A 58 -13.47 -7.21 12.53
CA LEU A 58 -14.42 -6.21 12.02
C LEU A 58 -15.72 -6.84 11.50
N GLN A 59 -15.64 -8.03 10.91
CA GLN A 59 -16.82 -8.79 10.47
C GLN A 59 -17.64 -9.31 11.66
N SER A 60 -17.01 -9.67 12.78
CA SER A 60 -17.74 -10.08 13.99
C SER A 60 -18.49 -8.92 14.66
N ASP A 61 -18.02 -7.69 14.48
CA ASP A 61 -18.62 -6.50 15.09
C ASP A 61 -19.76 -5.89 14.24
N SER A 62 -19.89 -6.27 12.99
CA SER A 62 -20.87 -5.66 12.07
C SER A 62 -21.04 -6.48 10.79
N ASP A 63 -22.28 -6.60 10.31
CA ASP A 63 -22.62 -7.20 8.98
C ASP A 63 -22.23 -6.29 7.80
N LYS A 64 -21.55 -5.19 8.05
CA LYS A 64 -21.13 -4.24 6.99
C LYS A 64 -19.84 -4.70 6.34
N PRO A 65 -19.69 -4.43 5.02
CA PRO A 65 -18.46 -4.74 4.31
C PRO A 65 -17.23 -4.12 4.95
N VAL A 66 -16.10 -4.85 4.88
CA VAL A 66 -14.78 -4.36 5.30
C VAL A 66 -14.02 -3.91 4.06
N ALA A 67 -13.49 -2.69 4.10
CA ALA A 67 -12.60 -2.17 3.05
C ALA A 67 -11.15 -2.45 3.42
N VAL A 68 -10.40 -3.09 2.53
CA VAL A 68 -8.97 -3.35 2.67
C VAL A 68 -8.22 -2.58 1.60
N ILE A 69 -7.36 -1.67 2.02
CA ILE A 69 -6.63 -0.75 1.15
C ILE A 69 -5.13 -1.07 1.25
N PHE A 70 -4.55 -1.57 0.18
CA PHE A 70 -3.12 -1.88 0.09
C PHE A 70 -2.33 -0.66 -0.38
N ASN A 71 -1.23 -0.38 0.30
CA ASN A 71 -0.29 0.70 0.01
C ASN A 71 1.16 0.21 0.22
N LEU A 72 1.58 -0.73 -0.63
CA LEU A 72 2.89 -1.39 -0.61
C LEU A 72 3.61 -1.21 -1.95
N GLY A 73 4.89 -1.49 -2.02
CA GLY A 73 5.68 -1.61 -3.25
C GLY A 73 6.88 -0.66 -3.33
N VAL A 74 6.85 0.50 -2.69
CA VAL A 74 7.93 1.50 -2.82
C VAL A 74 9.27 0.98 -2.32
N ASN A 75 9.28 0.13 -1.31
CA ASN A 75 10.52 -0.41 -0.74
C ASN A 75 11.14 -1.50 -1.61
N ASP A 76 10.30 -2.31 -2.28
CA ASP A 76 10.75 -3.35 -3.22
C ASP A 76 11.29 -2.75 -4.53
N LEU A 77 10.99 -1.49 -4.81
CA LEU A 77 11.53 -0.75 -5.96
C LEU A 77 12.78 0.06 -5.64
N SER A 78 13.44 -0.22 -4.52
CA SER A 78 14.70 0.42 -4.10
C SER A 78 15.89 -0.48 -4.36
N SER A 79 16.92 0.05 -4.99
CA SER A 79 18.19 -0.64 -5.19
C SER A 79 19.10 -0.68 -3.95
N HIS A 80 18.57 -0.32 -2.78
CA HIS A 80 19.36 -0.19 -1.54
C HIS A 80 20.04 -1.50 -1.11
N ASN A 81 19.47 -2.63 -1.47
CA ASN A 81 19.93 -3.96 -1.06
C ASN A 81 20.45 -4.82 -2.22
N SER A 82 20.56 -4.30 -3.44
CA SER A 82 21.04 -5.07 -4.58
C SER A 82 22.10 -4.29 -5.37
N GLY A 83 23.32 -4.80 -5.40
CA GLY A 83 24.40 -4.25 -6.21
C GLY A 83 24.13 -4.27 -7.72
N ASN A 84 23.12 -5.01 -8.18
CA ASN A 84 22.78 -5.24 -9.59
C ASN A 84 21.51 -4.49 -10.06
N GLY A 85 20.98 -3.58 -9.25
CA GLY A 85 19.70 -2.92 -9.55
C GLY A 85 18.48 -3.73 -9.11
N VAL A 86 17.30 -3.17 -9.37
CA VAL A 86 16.02 -3.77 -8.97
C VAL A 86 15.39 -4.51 -10.15
N ASP A 87 14.98 -5.74 -9.94
CA ASP A 87 14.09 -6.46 -10.83
C ASP A 87 12.64 -5.96 -10.67
N TYR A 88 12.40 -4.72 -11.07
CA TYR A 88 11.09 -4.08 -10.90
C TYR A 88 9.95 -4.77 -11.65
N LYS A 89 10.26 -5.51 -12.73
CA LYS A 89 9.27 -6.32 -13.45
C LYS A 89 8.90 -7.57 -12.69
N GLY A 90 9.90 -8.25 -12.12
CA GLY A 90 9.70 -9.39 -11.23
C GLY A 90 8.93 -9.00 -9.99
N GLU A 91 9.25 -7.86 -9.37
CA GLU A 91 8.52 -7.32 -8.22
C GLU A 91 7.04 -7.07 -8.56
N ALA A 92 6.75 -6.40 -9.69
CA ALA A 92 5.37 -6.18 -10.12
C ALA A 92 4.60 -7.50 -10.31
N ASN A 93 5.23 -8.51 -10.92
CA ASN A 93 4.62 -9.82 -11.12
C ASN A 93 4.39 -10.56 -9.79
N ALA A 94 5.30 -10.46 -8.84
CA ALA A 94 5.15 -11.06 -7.49
C ALA A 94 3.98 -10.43 -6.73
N TYR A 95 3.86 -9.10 -6.77
CA TYR A 95 2.70 -8.40 -6.19
C TYR A 95 1.39 -8.82 -6.84
N LEU A 96 1.35 -8.89 -8.17
CA LEU A 96 0.15 -9.34 -8.90
C LEU A 96 -0.25 -10.75 -8.51
N ALA A 97 0.70 -11.68 -8.46
CA ALA A 97 0.42 -13.06 -8.07
C ALA A 97 -0.21 -13.12 -6.67
N ARG A 98 0.39 -12.41 -5.69
CA ARG A 98 -0.12 -12.43 -4.32
C ARG A 98 -1.46 -11.74 -4.17
N MET A 99 -1.63 -10.54 -4.74
CA MET A 99 -2.87 -9.79 -4.63
C MET A 99 -4.03 -10.50 -5.35
N ASN A 100 -3.80 -11.07 -6.51
CA ASN A 100 -4.83 -11.80 -7.25
C ASN A 100 -5.26 -13.08 -6.51
N THR A 101 -4.33 -13.78 -5.87
CA THR A 101 -4.66 -14.91 -4.99
C THR A 101 -5.51 -14.46 -3.79
N LEU A 102 -5.17 -13.35 -3.15
CA LEU A 102 -5.98 -12.77 -2.07
C LEU A 102 -7.41 -12.41 -2.53
N ALA A 103 -7.54 -11.87 -3.74
CA ALA A 103 -8.85 -11.55 -4.30
C ALA A 103 -9.74 -12.79 -4.51
N GLU A 104 -9.14 -13.95 -4.74
CA GLU A 104 -9.87 -15.22 -4.86
C GLU A 104 -10.20 -15.82 -3.49
N GLU A 105 -9.32 -15.65 -2.50
CA GLU A 105 -9.45 -16.26 -1.18
C GLU A 105 -10.32 -15.48 -0.19
N LEU A 106 -10.34 -14.14 -0.29
CA LEU A 106 -11.10 -13.30 0.63
C LEU A 106 -12.59 -13.29 0.31
N GLU A 107 -13.41 -13.27 1.37
CA GLU A 107 -14.86 -13.22 1.27
C GLU A 107 -15.37 -12.08 0.38
N SER A 108 -16.52 -12.27 -0.25
CA SER A 108 -17.08 -11.32 -1.22
C SER A 108 -17.47 -9.97 -0.62
N ASP A 109 -17.71 -9.90 0.68
CA ASP A 109 -17.99 -8.68 1.42
C ASP A 109 -16.74 -7.85 1.74
N CYS A 110 -15.53 -8.40 1.53
CA CYS A 110 -14.29 -7.63 1.55
C CYS A 110 -14.17 -6.80 0.27
N ARG A 111 -14.20 -5.49 0.40
CA ARG A 111 -13.93 -4.55 -0.70
C ARG A 111 -12.44 -4.29 -0.78
N LEU A 112 -11.83 -4.59 -1.92
CA LEU A 112 -10.39 -4.50 -2.11
C LEU A 112 -10.00 -3.24 -2.89
N PHE A 113 -8.98 -2.56 -2.39
CA PHE A 113 -8.41 -1.37 -3.01
C PHE A 113 -6.89 -1.49 -3.06
N TYR A 114 -6.30 -0.98 -4.12
CA TYR A 114 -4.86 -0.83 -4.21
C TYR A 114 -4.51 0.63 -4.51
N MET A 115 -3.72 1.22 -3.63
CA MET A 115 -3.24 2.59 -3.76
C MET A 115 -1.90 2.58 -4.49
N SER A 116 -1.78 3.36 -5.56
CA SER A 116 -0.56 3.46 -6.33
C SER A 116 0.66 3.84 -5.47
N VAL A 117 1.83 3.40 -5.87
CA VAL A 117 3.08 3.92 -5.29
C VAL A 117 3.19 5.39 -5.65
N ASN A 118 3.37 6.24 -4.64
CA ASN A 118 3.49 7.68 -4.81
C ASN A 118 4.80 8.06 -5.53
N PRO A 119 4.83 9.21 -6.21
CA PRO A 119 6.09 9.72 -6.75
C PRO A 119 7.10 9.95 -5.62
N VAL A 120 8.37 9.80 -5.93
CA VAL A 120 9.48 10.07 -5.01
C VAL A 120 10.42 11.10 -5.64
N ASN A 121 11.07 11.90 -4.82
CA ASN A 121 12.14 12.76 -5.30
C ASN A 121 13.39 11.92 -5.59
N THR A 122 13.56 11.53 -6.84
CA THR A 122 14.65 10.64 -7.27
C THR A 122 16.04 11.31 -7.21
N ALA A 123 16.11 12.64 -7.19
CA ALA A 123 17.36 13.34 -6.94
C ALA A 123 17.85 13.15 -5.50
N MET A 124 16.92 13.07 -4.54
CA MET A 124 17.22 12.82 -3.13
C MET A 124 17.23 11.35 -2.76
N LYS A 125 16.54 10.53 -3.53
CA LYS A 125 16.43 9.08 -3.33
C LYS A 125 16.87 8.35 -4.62
N PRO A 126 18.14 8.41 -4.99
CA PRO A 126 18.64 7.87 -6.26
C PRO A 126 18.52 6.34 -6.36
N THR A 127 18.23 5.66 -5.23
CA THR A 127 17.96 4.21 -5.20
C THR A 127 16.67 3.81 -5.88
N ARG A 128 15.82 4.78 -6.26
CA ARG A 128 14.56 4.54 -6.99
C ARG A 128 14.56 5.32 -8.30
N LYS A 129 13.95 4.72 -9.32
CA LYS A 129 13.82 5.33 -10.66
C LYS A 129 12.36 5.57 -10.98
N GLU A 130 12.04 6.79 -11.42
CA GLU A 130 10.68 7.20 -11.78
C GLU A 130 10.01 6.27 -12.79
N ALA A 131 10.74 5.85 -13.83
CA ALA A 131 10.22 4.94 -14.84
C ALA A 131 9.83 3.57 -14.26
N GLN A 132 10.52 3.09 -13.23
CA GLN A 132 10.23 1.82 -12.57
C GLN A 132 8.98 1.93 -11.68
N LEU A 133 8.80 3.06 -10.99
CA LEU A 133 7.57 3.35 -10.22
C LEU A 133 6.35 3.39 -11.14
N ARG A 134 6.46 4.09 -12.28
CA ARG A 134 5.38 4.14 -13.27
C ARG A 134 5.06 2.77 -13.85
N TYR A 135 6.08 2.00 -14.23
CA TYR A 135 5.87 0.64 -14.72
C TYR A 135 5.11 -0.22 -13.70
N PHE A 136 5.55 -0.19 -12.44
CA PHE A 136 4.89 -0.93 -11.35
C PHE A 136 3.42 -0.54 -11.23
N ASN A 137 3.12 0.76 -11.13
CA ASN A 137 1.75 1.26 -11.03
C ASN A 137 0.90 0.85 -12.23
N ASP A 138 1.39 1.05 -13.46
CA ASP A 138 0.66 0.72 -14.69
C ASP A 138 0.42 -0.79 -14.80
N ARG A 139 1.40 -1.61 -14.43
CA ARG A 139 1.30 -3.06 -14.46
C ARG A 139 0.26 -3.57 -13.47
N LEU A 140 0.27 -3.07 -12.23
CA LEU A 140 -0.72 -3.45 -11.23
C LEU A 140 -2.12 -2.97 -11.64
N GLN A 141 -2.28 -1.71 -12.02
CA GLN A 141 -3.57 -1.18 -12.44
C GLN A 141 -4.21 -1.99 -13.56
N SER A 142 -3.41 -2.43 -14.54
CA SER A 142 -3.92 -3.15 -15.72
C SER A 142 -4.16 -4.65 -15.48
N ARG A 143 -3.56 -5.26 -14.46
CA ARG A 143 -3.51 -6.71 -14.27
C ARG A 143 -4.07 -7.23 -12.94
N LEU A 144 -4.35 -6.34 -11.99
CA LEU A 144 -5.03 -6.74 -10.76
C LEU A 144 -6.41 -7.35 -11.06
N ASN A 145 -6.81 -8.32 -10.24
CA ASN A 145 -8.14 -8.91 -10.27
C ASN A 145 -9.21 -7.80 -10.23
N LYS A 146 -10.32 -7.99 -10.94
CA LYS A 146 -11.43 -7.02 -11.07
C LYS A 146 -12.06 -6.62 -9.73
N ARG A 147 -11.85 -7.40 -8.68
CA ARG A 147 -12.29 -7.03 -7.32
C ARG A 147 -11.53 -5.83 -6.76
N PHE A 148 -10.30 -5.57 -7.24
CA PHE A 148 -9.55 -4.41 -6.82
C PHE A 148 -10.04 -3.13 -7.49
N GLN A 149 -10.29 -2.12 -6.68
CA GLN A 149 -10.45 -0.74 -7.13
C GLN A 149 -9.12 -0.01 -7.00
N TRP A 150 -8.71 0.67 -8.06
CA TRP A 150 -7.44 1.41 -8.09
C TRP A 150 -7.61 2.82 -7.54
N ILE A 151 -6.75 3.20 -6.58
CA ILE A 151 -6.68 4.56 -6.04
C ILE A 151 -5.40 5.20 -6.58
N ASP A 152 -5.55 6.12 -7.53
CA ASP A 152 -4.42 6.72 -8.26
C ASP A 152 -3.86 7.96 -7.54
N THR A 153 -3.22 7.74 -6.41
CA THR A 153 -2.54 8.81 -5.66
C THR A 153 -1.35 9.35 -6.42
N TYR A 154 -0.68 8.53 -7.25
CA TYR A 154 0.43 8.98 -8.08
C TYR A 154 0.02 10.10 -9.04
N LYS A 155 -1.00 9.88 -9.86
CA LYS A 155 -1.50 10.90 -10.79
C LYS A 155 -2.05 12.12 -10.07
N TYR A 156 -2.74 11.92 -8.96
CA TYR A 156 -3.23 13.04 -8.15
C TYR A 156 -2.09 13.94 -7.68
N LEU A 157 -1.03 13.36 -7.12
CA LEU A 157 0.12 14.09 -6.63
C LEU A 157 0.91 14.77 -7.76
N MET A 158 1.10 14.10 -8.89
CA MET A 158 1.77 14.67 -10.05
C MET A 158 1.01 15.89 -10.61
N LYS A 159 -0.31 15.84 -10.58
CA LYS A 159 -1.16 16.95 -11.07
C LYS A 159 -1.22 18.13 -10.10
N ASN A 160 -1.31 17.86 -8.79
CA ASN A 160 -1.57 18.89 -7.78
C ASN A 160 -0.30 19.32 -7.02
N GLY A 161 0.82 18.70 -7.32
CA GLY A 161 2.06 18.87 -6.60
C GLY A 161 2.12 18.02 -5.32
N TYR A 162 3.31 17.83 -4.81
CA TYR A 162 3.59 17.16 -3.55
C TYR A 162 4.87 17.71 -2.94
N SER A 163 4.89 17.76 -1.62
CA SER A 163 6.09 18.14 -0.89
C SER A 163 7.09 16.99 -0.80
N THR A 164 8.36 17.32 -0.83
CA THR A 164 9.44 16.37 -0.58
C THR A 164 9.76 16.30 0.91
N TYR A 165 10.47 15.26 1.31
CA TYR A 165 10.85 15.07 2.71
C TYR A 165 11.54 16.29 3.33
N ASN A 166 12.32 17.06 2.55
CA ASN A 166 13.02 18.25 3.02
C ASN A 166 12.12 19.47 3.22
N GLU A 167 10.95 19.50 2.62
CA GLU A 167 9.99 20.60 2.76
C GLU A 167 9.17 20.49 4.05
N PHE A 168 9.25 19.35 4.74
CA PHE A 168 8.61 19.11 6.03
C PHE A 168 9.52 19.29 7.24
N LYS A 169 10.67 19.88 7.07
CA LYS A 169 11.59 20.18 8.16
C LYS A 169 11.26 21.48 8.82
#